data_01a4ee066fc012b350ac28b8282b4ea5
#
_entry.id   01a4ee066fc012b350ac28b8282b4ea5
#
_cell.length_a   1.000
_cell.length_b   1.000
_cell.length_c   1.000
_cell.angle_alpha   90.00
_cell.angle_beta   90.00
_cell.angle_gamma   90.00
#
_symmetry.space_group_name_H-M   'P 1'
#
loop_
_entity.id
_entity.type
_entity.pdbx_description
1 polymer ?
#
loop_
_entity_poly.entity_id
_entity_poly.type
_entity_poly.pdbx_seq_one_letter_code
_entity_poly.pdbx_strand_id
1 'polypeptide(L)'
;MKRILIVYDTKGGTTWEIIGWIREGALAQGAAVDVKNARDVSSLDYDMIVTGSPIYGEQPMGSIMEFLSREDLTGRTIALFVVCFAGVFGLRNFMVRRYLDEMRSVCKGHVVSESSFDAAIGPWRKLNREICLDYGRELAGAPVRRPKVVGTA
;
A
#
# COMPACT_ATOMS: atom_id res chain seq x y z
N MET A 1 1.39 13.26 -17.23
CA MET A 1 1.95 12.99 -15.88
C MET A 1 0.90 12.28 -15.05
N LYS A 2 1.20 11.10 -14.57
CA LYS A 2 0.28 10.34 -13.71
C LYS A 2 0.22 10.98 -12.32
N ARG A 3 -0.98 11.18 -11.81
CA ARG A 3 -1.21 11.75 -10.48
C ARG A 3 -1.64 10.64 -9.53
N ILE A 4 -0.88 10.46 -8.47
CA ILE A 4 -1.09 9.39 -7.48
C ILE A 4 -1.33 10.01 -6.10
N LEU A 5 -2.36 9.54 -5.42
CA LEU A 5 -2.60 9.81 -4.02
C LEU A 5 -2.25 8.58 -3.20
N ILE A 6 -1.41 8.72 -2.20
CA ILE A 6 -1.15 7.67 -1.21
C ILE A 6 -1.91 8.02 0.06
N VAL A 7 -2.83 7.16 0.44
CA VAL A 7 -3.66 7.30 1.64
C VAL A 7 -3.19 6.32 2.70
N TYR A 8 -2.94 6.83 3.88
CA TYR A 8 -2.39 6.04 4.98
C TYR A 8 -3.01 6.42 6.32
N ASP A 9 -2.82 5.56 7.29
CA ASP A 9 -2.83 5.88 8.70
C ASP A 9 -1.86 4.93 9.40
N THR A 10 -1.25 5.34 10.50
CA THR A 10 -0.29 4.52 11.21
C THR A 10 -0.08 5.02 12.64
N LYS A 11 0.28 4.10 13.51
CA LYS A 11 0.68 4.38 14.89
C LYS A 11 2.20 4.34 15.08
N GLY A 12 2.96 3.98 14.02
CA GLY A 12 4.41 3.81 14.11
C GLY A 12 5.16 4.19 12.85
N GLY A 13 6.49 4.18 12.93
CA GLY A 13 7.37 4.71 11.90
C GLY A 13 7.61 3.82 10.69
N THR A 14 7.43 2.49 10.80
CA THR A 14 7.75 1.56 9.71
C THR A 14 6.86 1.77 8.48
N THR A 15 5.56 1.92 8.69
CA THR A 15 4.63 2.20 7.60
C THR A 15 4.95 3.52 6.94
N TRP A 16 5.28 4.53 7.72
CA TRP A 16 5.68 5.84 7.21
C TRP A 16 6.92 5.76 6.33
N GLU A 17 7.91 4.97 6.73
CA GLU A 17 9.13 4.74 5.95
C GLU A 17 8.83 4.04 4.63
N ILE A 18 7.97 3.01 4.64
CA ILE A 18 7.53 2.29 3.44
C ILE A 18 6.84 3.25 2.47
N ILE A 19 5.94 4.08 2.96
CA ILE A 19 5.25 5.09 2.15
C ILE A 19 6.24 6.04 1.50
N GLY A 20 7.26 6.47 2.24
CA GLY A 20 8.33 7.32 1.72
C GLY A 20 9.08 6.68 0.54
N TRP A 21 9.39 5.40 0.63
CA TRP A 21 10.06 4.67 -0.45
C TRP A 21 9.15 4.45 -1.67
N ILE A 22 7.89 4.13 -1.45
CA ILE A 22 6.91 4.01 -2.55
C ILE A 22 6.80 5.36 -3.29
N ARG A 23 6.68 6.44 -2.55
CA ARG A 23 6.62 7.80 -3.09
C ARG A 23 7.88 8.12 -3.90
N GLU A 24 9.06 7.84 -3.35
CA GLU A 24 10.34 8.07 -4.01
C GLU A 24 10.42 7.34 -5.36
N GLY A 25 10.01 6.07 -5.40
CA GLY A 25 9.98 5.28 -6.63
C GLY A 25 9.02 5.85 -7.68
N ALA A 26 7.83 6.26 -7.26
CA ALA A 26 6.85 6.86 -8.17
C ALA A 26 7.32 8.21 -8.70
N LEU A 27 7.90 9.05 -7.86
CA LEU A 27 8.48 10.33 -8.28
C LEU A 27 9.63 10.13 -9.28
N ALA A 28 10.49 9.14 -9.06
CA ALA A 28 11.60 8.83 -9.95
C ALA A 28 11.12 8.40 -11.36
N GLN A 29 9.91 7.84 -11.45
CA GLN A 29 9.29 7.46 -12.72
C GLN A 29 8.50 8.61 -13.37
N GLY A 30 8.48 9.78 -12.77
CA GLY A 30 7.84 10.97 -13.33
C GLY A 30 6.41 11.23 -12.89
N ALA A 31 5.89 10.49 -11.93
CA ALA A 31 4.55 10.75 -11.38
C ALA A 31 4.54 11.95 -10.43
N ALA A 32 3.39 12.59 -10.29
CA ALA A 32 3.11 13.50 -9.19
C ALA A 32 2.47 12.70 -8.06
N VAL A 33 2.94 12.87 -6.83
CA VAL A 33 2.49 12.08 -5.69
C VAL A 33 2.12 12.98 -4.53
N ASP A 34 0.90 12.84 -4.04
CA ASP A 34 0.46 13.42 -2.78
C ASP A 34 0.29 12.30 -1.75
N VAL A 35 0.60 12.60 -0.50
CA VAL A 35 0.46 11.67 0.63
C VAL A 35 -0.44 12.31 1.66
N LYS A 36 -1.54 11.65 2.00
CA LYS A 36 -2.54 12.15 2.94
C LYS A 36 -2.93 11.09 3.96
N ASN A 37 -3.14 11.52 5.19
CA ASN A 37 -3.80 10.66 6.17
C ASN A 37 -5.25 10.40 5.71
N ALA A 38 -5.75 9.20 5.96
CA ALA A 38 -7.10 8.80 5.56
C ALA A 38 -8.20 9.75 6.04
N ARG A 39 -7.98 10.41 7.17
CA ARG A 39 -8.93 11.36 7.75
C ARG A 39 -8.91 12.74 7.08
N ASP A 40 -7.87 13.03 6.31
CA ASP A 40 -7.62 14.36 5.74
C ASP A 40 -7.81 14.41 4.22
N VAL A 41 -8.34 13.35 3.63
CA VAL A 41 -8.55 13.29 2.18
C VAL A 41 -9.82 14.03 1.82
N SER A 42 -9.67 15.15 1.09
CA SER A 42 -10.80 15.92 0.57
C SER A 42 -11.02 15.72 -0.93
N SER A 43 -9.97 15.75 -1.73
CA SER A 43 -10.06 15.54 -3.19
C SER A 43 -9.65 14.13 -3.56
N LEU A 44 -10.41 13.51 -4.47
CA LEU A 44 -10.12 12.20 -5.04
C LEU A 44 -9.74 12.29 -6.53
N ASP A 45 -9.43 13.49 -7.01
CA ASP A 45 -9.06 13.73 -8.41
C ASP A 45 -7.62 13.29 -8.69
N TYR A 46 -7.43 11.99 -8.78
CA TYR A 46 -6.15 11.32 -9.05
C TYR A 46 -6.36 10.19 -10.04
N ASP A 47 -5.31 9.88 -10.79
CA ASP A 47 -5.32 8.74 -11.72
C ASP A 47 -5.31 7.40 -10.98
N MET A 48 -4.71 7.39 -9.78
CA MET A 48 -4.66 6.21 -8.92
C MET A 48 -4.64 6.64 -7.45
N ILE A 49 -5.36 5.91 -6.63
CA ILE A 49 -5.37 6.08 -5.19
C ILE A 49 -4.79 4.80 -4.57
N VAL A 50 -3.66 4.94 -3.89
CA VAL A 50 -2.97 3.85 -3.22
C VAL A 50 -3.31 3.92 -1.75
N THR A 51 -3.95 2.90 -1.23
CA THR A 51 -4.38 2.87 0.17
C THR A 51 -3.67 1.76 0.91
N GLY A 52 -2.94 2.11 1.95
CA GLY A 52 -2.15 1.17 2.72
C GLY A 52 -2.50 1.18 4.20
N SER A 53 -2.53 0.01 4.81
CA SER A 53 -2.77 -0.15 6.24
C SER A 53 -1.73 -1.03 6.89
N PRO A 54 -1.13 -0.59 8.01
CA PRO A 54 -0.50 -1.53 8.92
C PRO A 54 -1.55 -2.41 9.57
N ILE A 55 -1.14 -3.59 9.99
CA ILE A 55 -2.02 -4.52 10.70
C ILE A 55 -1.76 -4.43 12.19
N TYR A 56 -2.75 -4.02 12.94
CA TYR A 56 -2.72 -3.97 14.39
C TYR A 56 -3.85 -4.82 14.96
N GLY A 57 -3.53 -5.63 15.97
CA GLY A 57 -4.52 -6.49 16.58
C GLY A 57 -5.23 -7.40 15.58
N GLU A 58 -4.48 -7.92 14.61
CA GLU A 58 -4.98 -8.81 13.55
C GLU A 58 -6.05 -8.19 12.64
N GLN A 59 -6.05 -6.86 12.52
CA GLN A 59 -7.00 -6.14 11.67
C GLN A 59 -6.36 -4.95 10.97
N PRO A 60 -6.83 -4.60 9.76
CA PRO A 60 -6.53 -3.31 9.16
C PRO A 60 -7.06 -2.17 10.05
N MET A 61 -6.44 -0.99 9.94
CA MET A 61 -6.86 0.17 10.72
C MET A 61 -8.28 0.62 10.35
N GLY A 62 -9.07 0.95 11.38
CA GLY A 62 -10.47 1.37 11.20
C GLY A 62 -10.62 2.61 10.31
N SER A 63 -9.70 3.57 10.42
CA SER A 63 -9.70 4.77 9.57
C SER A 63 -9.52 4.44 8.08
N ILE A 64 -8.70 3.42 7.77
CA ILE A 64 -8.50 2.95 6.41
C ILE A 64 -9.76 2.24 5.90
N MET A 65 -10.37 1.40 6.72
CA MET A 65 -11.61 0.71 6.36
C MET A 65 -12.75 1.72 6.10
N GLU A 66 -12.83 2.75 6.92
CA GLU A 66 -13.79 3.83 6.75
C GLU A 66 -13.54 4.62 5.45
N PHE A 67 -12.27 4.96 5.16
CA PHE A 67 -11.90 5.61 3.91
C PHE A 67 -12.33 4.78 2.70
N LEU A 68 -12.02 3.48 2.69
CA LEU A 68 -12.34 2.58 1.57
C LEU A 68 -13.84 2.41 1.36
N SER A 69 -14.65 2.60 2.40
CA SER A 69 -16.10 2.50 2.32
C SER A 69 -16.80 3.77 1.81
N ARG A 70 -16.04 4.83 1.52
CA ARG A 70 -16.62 6.08 1.00
C ARG A 70 -17.28 5.87 -0.36
N GLU A 71 -18.50 6.36 -0.51
CA GLU A 71 -19.26 6.24 -1.75
C GLU A 71 -18.62 7.01 -2.92
N ASP A 72 -17.89 8.09 -2.63
CA ASP A 72 -17.22 8.90 -3.65
C ASP A 72 -15.99 8.24 -4.26
N LEU A 73 -15.56 7.08 -3.73
CA LEU A 73 -14.56 6.25 -4.37
C LEU A 73 -15.09 5.46 -5.57
N THR A 74 -16.38 5.39 -5.77
CA THR A 74 -16.98 4.67 -6.89
C THR A 74 -16.41 5.20 -8.21
N GLY A 75 -15.91 4.28 -9.05
CA GLY A 75 -15.28 4.63 -10.32
C GLY A 75 -13.82 5.03 -10.23
N ARG A 76 -13.26 5.14 -9.04
CA ARG A 76 -11.83 5.45 -8.85
C ARG A 76 -10.98 4.19 -8.91
N THR A 77 -9.77 4.33 -9.39
CA THR A 77 -8.78 3.25 -9.47
C THR A 77 -8.01 3.15 -8.18
N ILE A 78 -8.06 2.00 -7.53
CA ILE A 78 -7.51 1.78 -6.19
C ILE A 78 -6.43 0.69 -6.24
N ALA A 79 -5.29 0.97 -5.58
CA ALA A 79 -4.29 -0.04 -5.24
C ALA A 79 -4.27 -0.21 -3.73
N LEU A 80 -4.30 -1.43 -3.26
CA LEU A 80 -4.30 -1.75 -1.83
C LEU A 80 -2.96 -2.36 -1.42
N PHE A 81 -2.46 -2.00 -0.25
CA PHE A 81 -1.37 -2.74 0.37
C PHE A 81 -1.55 -2.86 1.88
N VAL A 82 -0.91 -3.86 2.44
CA VAL A 82 -0.84 -4.06 3.89
C VAL A 82 0.61 -4.16 4.33
N VAL A 83 0.90 -3.71 5.53
CA VAL A 83 2.19 -3.84 6.18
C VAL A 83 2.03 -4.76 7.38
N CYS A 84 2.65 -5.92 7.31
CA CYS A 84 2.59 -6.93 8.36
C CYS A 84 3.98 -7.27 8.84
N PHE A 85 4.11 -7.71 10.08
CA PHE A 85 5.32 -8.39 10.50
C PHE A 85 5.51 -9.66 9.67
N ALA A 86 6.77 -9.94 9.29
CA ALA A 86 7.12 -11.17 8.60
C ALA A 86 6.51 -12.35 9.34
N GLY A 87 5.64 -13.05 8.65
CA GLY A 87 4.80 -14.07 9.26
C GLY A 87 5.61 -15.18 9.88
N VAL A 88 5.18 -15.57 11.03
CA VAL A 88 5.70 -16.68 11.76
C VAL A 88 5.19 -17.97 11.09
N PHE A 89 6.10 -18.84 10.66
CA PHE A 89 5.78 -20.23 10.26
C PHE A 89 4.87 -20.40 9.02
N GLY A 90 5.10 -19.64 7.96
CA GLY A 90 4.39 -19.89 6.68
C GLY A 90 2.93 -19.47 6.63
N LEU A 91 2.40 -18.87 7.68
CA LEU A 91 1.03 -18.37 7.72
C LEU A 91 0.87 -16.98 7.10
N ARG A 92 1.98 -16.36 6.72
CA ARG A 92 1.99 -14.98 6.22
C ARG A 92 1.06 -14.78 5.02
N ASN A 93 1.14 -15.64 4.01
CA ASN A 93 0.34 -15.50 2.80
C ASN A 93 -1.15 -15.64 3.09
N PHE A 94 -1.53 -16.54 3.97
CA PHE A 94 -2.90 -16.71 4.40
C PHE A 94 -3.43 -15.47 5.10
N MET A 95 -2.64 -14.92 6.02
CA MET A 95 -3.03 -13.72 6.78
C MET A 95 -3.09 -12.47 5.90
N VAL A 96 -2.11 -12.30 5.03
CA VAL A 96 -2.09 -11.19 4.05
C VAL A 96 -3.34 -11.25 3.17
N ARG A 97 -3.66 -12.43 2.64
CA ARG A 97 -4.85 -12.59 1.80
C ARG A 97 -6.13 -12.23 2.55
N ARG A 98 -6.23 -12.65 3.80
CA ARG A 98 -7.37 -12.33 4.65
C ARG A 98 -7.54 -10.82 4.83
N TYR A 99 -6.45 -10.11 5.14
CA TYR A 99 -6.51 -8.66 5.34
C TYR A 99 -6.83 -7.89 4.07
N LEU A 100 -6.24 -8.29 2.97
CA LEU A 100 -6.54 -7.69 1.67
C LEU A 100 -7.98 -7.95 1.25
N ASP A 101 -8.50 -9.13 1.50
CA ASP A 101 -9.90 -9.46 1.23
C ASP A 101 -10.86 -8.62 2.09
N GLU A 102 -10.52 -8.38 3.36
CA GLU A 102 -11.30 -7.50 4.22
C GLU A 102 -11.34 -6.07 3.67
N MET A 103 -10.18 -5.53 3.26
CA MET A 103 -10.09 -4.20 2.67
C MET A 103 -10.87 -4.12 1.36
N ARG A 104 -10.71 -5.11 0.48
CA ARG A 104 -11.43 -5.18 -0.79
C ARG A 104 -12.95 -5.25 -0.58
N SER A 105 -13.41 -5.99 0.41
CA SER A 105 -14.83 -6.21 0.67
C SER A 105 -15.60 -4.92 0.99
N VAL A 106 -14.92 -3.94 1.59
CA VAL A 106 -15.54 -2.65 1.92
C VAL A 106 -15.23 -1.56 0.89
N CYS A 107 -14.25 -1.79 0.00
CA CYS A 107 -13.81 -0.78 -0.96
C CYS A 107 -14.87 -0.53 -2.04
N LYS A 108 -15.30 0.72 -2.16
CA LYS A 108 -16.24 1.17 -3.20
C LYS A 108 -15.57 1.45 -4.53
N GLY A 109 -14.24 1.62 -4.54
CA GLY A 109 -13.48 1.84 -5.75
C GLY A 109 -13.17 0.54 -6.50
N HIS A 110 -12.54 0.69 -7.66
CA HIS A 110 -12.10 -0.45 -8.47
C HIS A 110 -10.67 -0.83 -8.08
N VAL A 111 -10.50 -1.97 -7.44
CA VAL A 111 -9.19 -2.47 -7.00
C VAL A 111 -8.46 -3.13 -8.16
N VAL A 112 -7.35 -2.54 -8.57
CA VAL A 112 -6.53 -3.03 -9.69
C VAL A 112 -5.23 -3.70 -9.25
N SER A 113 -4.82 -3.50 -8.00
CA SER A 113 -3.56 -4.02 -7.47
C SER A 113 -3.68 -4.29 -5.98
N GLU A 114 -3.04 -5.35 -5.53
CA GLU A 114 -2.94 -5.72 -4.13
C GLU A 114 -1.51 -6.14 -3.84
N SER A 115 -0.94 -5.63 -2.75
CA SER A 115 0.44 -5.89 -2.36
C SER A 115 0.58 -5.98 -0.86
N SER A 116 1.70 -6.54 -0.42
CA SER A 116 2.06 -6.56 1.00
C SER A 116 3.53 -6.29 1.19
N PHE A 117 3.85 -5.63 2.28
CA PHE A 117 5.24 -5.33 2.64
C PHE A 117 5.50 -5.79 4.07
N ASP A 118 6.73 -6.21 4.30
CA ASP A 118 7.15 -6.60 5.64
C ASP A 118 7.53 -5.37 6.46
N ALA A 119 7.18 -5.39 7.73
CA ALA A 119 7.72 -4.45 8.70
C ALA A 119 9.15 -4.88 9.06
N ALA A 120 10.05 -4.82 8.08
CA ALA A 120 11.42 -5.33 8.21
C ALA A 120 12.30 -4.37 8.99
N ILE A 121 13.09 -4.96 9.89
CA ILE A 121 14.11 -4.27 10.67
C ILE A 121 15.47 -4.94 10.43
N GLY A 122 16.54 -4.20 10.70
CA GLY A 122 17.90 -4.72 10.58
C GLY A 122 18.34 -4.94 9.14
N PRO A 123 19.07 -6.05 8.85
CA PRO A 123 19.68 -6.26 7.53
C PRO A 123 18.71 -6.39 6.38
N TRP A 124 17.45 -6.70 6.64
CA TRP A 124 16.40 -6.82 5.63
C TRP A 124 15.83 -5.48 5.16
N ARG A 125 16.15 -4.40 5.85
CA ARG A 125 15.66 -3.05 5.56
C ARG A 125 16.06 -2.59 4.17
N LYS A 126 17.28 -2.84 3.74
CA LYS A 126 17.79 -2.44 2.42
C LYS A 126 17.00 -3.13 1.29
N LEU A 127 16.75 -4.42 1.45
CA LEU A 127 15.98 -5.19 0.47
C LEU A 127 14.52 -4.71 0.43
N ASN A 128 13.94 -4.45 1.57
CA ASN A 128 12.59 -3.93 1.67
C ASN A 128 12.46 -2.56 0.99
N ARG A 129 13.47 -1.71 1.15
CA ARG A 129 13.54 -0.42 0.44
C ARG A 129 13.50 -0.60 -1.07
N GLU A 130 14.31 -1.50 -1.63
CA GLU A 130 14.32 -1.77 -3.08
C GLU A 130 12.97 -2.27 -3.59
N ILE A 131 12.33 -3.16 -2.86
CA ILE A 131 10.99 -3.66 -3.19
C ILE A 131 9.96 -2.52 -3.22
N CYS A 132 10.01 -1.64 -2.24
CA CYS A 132 9.08 -0.50 -2.16
C CYS A 132 9.34 0.53 -3.26
N LEU A 133 10.60 0.80 -3.58
CA LEU A 133 10.95 1.68 -4.70
C LEU A 133 10.42 1.12 -6.03
N ASP A 134 10.62 -0.16 -6.27
CA ASP A 134 10.12 -0.82 -7.49
C ASP A 134 8.60 -0.79 -7.57
N TYR A 135 7.93 -1.03 -6.46
CA TYR A 135 6.47 -0.90 -6.39
C TYR A 135 5.99 0.50 -6.77
N GLY A 136 6.66 1.53 -6.25
CA GLY A 136 6.36 2.92 -6.60
C GLY A 136 6.53 3.20 -8.09
N ARG A 137 7.60 2.69 -8.69
CA ARG A 137 7.82 2.81 -10.13
C ARG A 137 6.73 2.12 -10.95
N GLU A 138 6.31 0.94 -10.53
CA GLU A 138 5.23 0.19 -11.19
C GLU A 138 3.89 0.94 -11.12
N LEU A 139 3.56 1.49 -9.99
CA LEU A 139 2.36 2.32 -9.83
C LEU A 139 2.35 3.51 -10.78
N ALA A 140 3.53 4.07 -11.06
CA ALA A 140 3.70 5.20 -11.97
C ALA A 140 3.81 4.80 -13.45
N GLY A 141 3.69 3.52 -13.76
CA GLY A 141 3.64 3.01 -15.14
C GLY A 141 4.88 2.29 -15.64
N ALA A 142 5.89 2.05 -14.80
CA ALA A 142 7.03 1.22 -15.18
C ALA A 142 6.59 -0.22 -15.42
N PRO A 143 7.26 -0.98 -16.32
CA PRO A 143 6.97 -2.39 -16.50
C PRO A 143 7.13 -3.14 -15.18
N VAL A 144 6.21 -4.05 -14.92
CA VAL A 144 6.26 -4.91 -13.73
C VAL A 144 7.51 -5.77 -13.83
N ARG A 145 8.47 -5.51 -12.98
CA ARG A 145 9.56 -6.44 -12.77
C ARG A 145 9.03 -7.53 -11.86
N ARG A 146 9.09 -8.77 -12.31
CA ARG A 146 8.76 -9.89 -11.42
C ARG A 146 9.64 -9.76 -10.19
N PRO A 147 9.08 -9.63 -8.99
CA PRO A 147 9.91 -9.51 -7.81
C PRO A 147 10.81 -10.73 -7.74
N LYS A 148 12.09 -10.50 -7.49
CA LYS A 148 12.93 -11.56 -6.96
C LYS A 148 12.22 -12.03 -5.71
N VAL A 149 11.75 -13.27 -5.74
CA VAL A 149 10.95 -13.85 -4.66
C VAL A 149 11.82 -13.95 -3.42
N VAL A 150 11.73 -12.94 -2.57
CA VAL A 150 12.36 -12.97 -1.26
C VAL A 150 11.24 -12.80 -0.25
N GLY A 151 11.02 -13.81 0.56
CA GLY A 151 10.03 -13.76 1.63
C GLY A 151 8.58 -13.97 1.18
N THR A 152 8.34 -14.46 -0.02
CA THR A 152 7.06 -15.05 -0.37
C THR A 152 7.14 -16.54 -0.08
N ALA A 153 6.60 -16.92 1.01
CA ALA A 153 6.33 -18.33 1.18
C ALA A 153 5.28 -18.75 0.15
#